data_e75d95b915d738cba614fe18d60793c7
#
_entry.id   e75d95b915d738cba614fe18d60793c7
#
_cell.length_a   1.000
_cell.length_b   1.000
_cell.length_c   1.000
_cell.angle_alpha   90.00
_cell.angle_beta   90.00
_cell.angle_gamma   90.00
#
_symmetry.space_group_name_H-M   'P 1'
#
loop_
_entity.id
_entity.type
_entity.pdbx_description
1 polymer ?
#
loop_
_entity_poly.entity_id
_entity_poly.type
_entity_poly.pdbx_seq_one_letter_code
_entity_poly.pdbx_strand_id
1 'polypeptide(L)'
;MEPTYCSRRHHQGKDKGKEVLDRKRQVLHLVTQWTTLYRDFLREDEHVKLFMKTLYRFLLDDLYEYPTLEKEQKDLQKLLRLHRRHTAEEYSPHRKSKALSHQLSLKENGLPTRRTQRETREVLCHVYVSMDSYLSVRSLASVVAQGLLQEVAERLDVPLEELVLLAVTYPGEKLLLKPQDRLYSDSLTAVGRLHVCRKDLSEVMNPFTDNAELQQRSARMLSMNTWDVAVTLTNFDWSVFNSVHEQELVYFTFSRHASGGHTVALELLLQRCNEVQLWVMTEVLMCPTLCNRVQLIKKFIKIAAHCKAQRNLNAFFAIVMGLNTAAVSRLSQTWEKVPGKLKKVFLELEMLTDPSLNHKAYRDAFRKTKTPKIPFLPLLLKDITFIHEGNKTFLDNLVNFEKLHMIADTVRLIRHCQEDHMGNGMPQKSSPEVQAYVDYLHVIDNQQTLFELSHRLEPRV
;
A
#
# COMPACT_ATOMS: atom_id res chain seq x y z
N MET A 1 23.41 -10.19 9.93
CA MET A 1 24.08 -11.35 9.28
C MET A 1 25.57 -11.37 9.52
N GLU A 2 26.30 -10.24 9.39
CA GLU A 2 27.76 -10.20 9.68
C GLU A 2 28.17 -10.70 11.07
N PRO A 3 27.53 -10.29 12.18
CA PRO A 3 27.91 -10.80 13.51
C PRO A 3 27.68 -12.29 13.69
N THR A 4 26.71 -12.87 12.97
CA THR A 4 26.42 -14.30 13.03
C THR A 4 27.39 -15.11 12.20
N TYR A 5 27.84 -14.54 11.07
CA TYR A 5 28.84 -15.17 10.21
C TYR A 5 30.24 -15.10 10.85
N CYS A 6 30.60 -13.97 11.50
CA CYS A 6 31.90 -13.70 12.16
C CYS A 6 31.92 -14.06 13.64
N SER A 7 31.28 -15.13 14.08
CA SER A 7 31.35 -15.62 15.45
C SER A 7 32.82 -15.84 15.87
N ARG A 8 33.36 -14.96 16.77
CA ARG A 8 34.73 -15.00 17.22
C ARG A 8 35.03 -16.28 18.02
N ARG A 9 36.23 -16.78 17.81
CA ARG A 9 36.83 -17.94 18.45
C ARG A 9 36.78 -17.85 19.96
N HIS A 10 36.14 -18.84 20.59
CA HIS A 10 36.56 -19.32 21.90
C HIS A 10 36.88 -20.81 21.78
N HIS A 11 38.12 -21.16 22.10
CA HIS A 11 38.63 -22.52 22.09
C HIS A 11 37.82 -23.40 23.03
N GLN A 12 37.12 -24.38 22.47
CA GLN A 12 36.84 -25.69 23.12
C GLN A 12 36.11 -26.63 22.14
N GLY A 13 36.76 -27.74 21.79
CA GLY A 13 36.18 -28.98 21.32
C GLY A 13 35.91 -29.11 19.83
N LYS A 14 36.27 -30.25 19.21
CA LYS A 14 36.07 -30.62 17.81
C LYS A 14 34.58 -30.55 17.33
N ASP A 15 33.62 -30.72 18.24
CA ASP A 15 32.19 -30.64 17.90
C ASP A 15 31.73 -29.20 17.63
N LYS A 16 32.28 -28.20 18.30
CA LYS A 16 31.96 -26.79 18.08
C LYS A 16 32.40 -26.28 16.69
N GLY A 17 33.48 -26.79 16.15
CA GLY A 17 33.97 -26.42 14.83
C GLY A 17 33.02 -26.85 13.71
N LYS A 18 32.43 -28.03 13.84
CA LYS A 18 31.44 -28.55 12.88
C LYS A 18 30.13 -27.74 12.92
N GLU A 19 29.66 -27.42 14.11
CA GLU A 19 28.47 -26.59 14.31
C GLU A 19 28.67 -25.18 13.74
N VAL A 20 29.81 -24.56 13.93
CA VAL A 20 30.16 -23.25 13.36
C VAL A 20 30.19 -23.30 11.84
N LEU A 21 30.79 -24.34 11.25
CA LEU A 21 30.85 -24.55 9.82
C LEU A 21 29.44 -24.73 9.22
N ASP A 22 28.59 -25.54 9.84
CA ASP A 22 27.22 -25.78 9.38
C ASP A 22 26.40 -24.49 9.46
N ARG A 23 26.56 -23.70 10.50
CA ARG A 23 25.93 -22.37 10.64
C ARG A 23 26.38 -21.41 9.51
N LYS A 24 27.68 -21.36 9.23
CA LYS A 24 28.23 -20.54 8.13
C LYS A 24 27.63 -20.95 6.78
N ARG A 25 27.54 -22.25 6.50
CA ARG A 25 26.89 -22.78 5.30
C ARG A 25 25.42 -22.40 5.19
N GLN A 26 24.66 -22.52 6.27
CA GLN A 26 23.26 -22.14 6.30
C GLN A 26 23.07 -20.65 6.02
N VAL A 27 23.90 -19.78 6.59
CA VAL A 27 23.85 -18.34 6.31
C VAL A 27 24.17 -18.05 4.84
N LEU A 28 25.21 -18.65 4.28
CA LEU A 28 25.59 -18.47 2.88
C LEU A 28 24.52 -19.00 1.93
N HIS A 29 23.92 -20.14 2.25
CA HIS A 29 22.82 -20.69 1.47
C HIS A 29 21.59 -19.78 1.51
N LEU A 30 21.22 -19.27 2.67
CA LEU A 30 20.14 -18.31 2.84
C LEU A 30 20.37 -17.04 2.01
N VAL A 31 21.57 -16.46 2.08
CA VAL A 31 21.93 -15.26 1.29
C VAL A 31 21.87 -15.55 -0.21
N THR A 32 22.32 -16.73 -0.65
CA THR A 32 22.28 -17.14 -2.04
C THR A 32 20.81 -17.31 -2.52
N GLN A 33 19.97 -17.95 -1.73
CA GLN A 33 18.54 -18.08 -2.04
C GLN A 33 17.86 -16.71 -2.09
N TRP A 34 18.09 -15.88 -1.10
CA TRP A 34 17.52 -14.54 -1.02
C TRP A 34 17.91 -13.67 -2.22
N THR A 35 19.20 -13.62 -2.56
CA THR A 35 19.67 -12.86 -3.72
C THR A 35 19.22 -13.43 -5.07
N THR A 36 18.92 -14.72 -5.14
CA THR A 36 18.37 -15.36 -6.34
C THR A 36 16.90 -15.05 -6.52
N LEU A 37 16.11 -15.13 -5.43
CA LEU A 37 14.67 -14.85 -5.45
C LEU A 37 14.37 -13.38 -5.73
N TYR A 38 15.17 -12.46 -5.20
CA TYR A 38 14.92 -11.02 -5.26
C TYR A 38 15.92 -10.27 -6.12
N ARG A 39 16.50 -10.95 -7.09
CA ARG A 39 17.62 -10.52 -7.91
C ARG A 39 17.47 -9.11 -8.48
N ASP A 40 16.34 -8.82 -9.09
CA ASP A 40 16.11 -7.52 -9.76
C ASP A 40 15.83 -6.39 -8.75
N PHE A 41 15.27 -6.73 -7.60
CA PHE A 41 14.96 -5.78 -6.53
C PHE A 41 16.20 -5.36 -5.74
N LEU A 42 17.10 -6.30 -5.47
CA LEU A 42 18.31 -6.07 -4.67
C LEU A 42 19.49 -5.55 -5.51
N ARG A 43 19.39 -5.62 -6.83
CA ARG A 43 20.47 -5.37 -7.76
C ARG A 43 21.01 -3.94 -7.70
N GLU A 44 20.15 -2.95 -7.45
CA GLU A 44 20.52 -1.54 -7.44
C GLU A 44 20.73 -0.98 -6.02
N ASP A 45 20.46 -1.78 -4.99
CA ASP A 45 20.62 -1.37 -3.60
C ASP A 45 22.10 -1.36 -3.21
N GLU A 46 22.65 -0.17 -2.93
CA GLU A 46 24.05 0.01 -2.55
C GLU A 46 24.41 -0.65 -1.21
N HIS A 47 23.44 -0.73 -0.27
CA HIS A 47 23.65 -1.42 1.00
C HIS A 47 23.79 -2.92 0.80
N VAL A 48 22.97 -3.51 -0.10
CA VAL A 48 23.09 -4.93 -0.47
C VAL A 48 24.41 -5.19 -1.19
N LYS A 49 24.85 -4.31 -2.09
CA LYS A 49 26.14 -4.44 -2.76
C LYS A 49 27.30 -4.39 -1.77
N LEU A 50 27.25 -3.47 -0.80
CA LEU A 50 28.26 -3.35 0.25
C LEU A 50 28.25 -4.59 1.14
N PHE A 51 27.07 -5.03 1.59
CA PHE A 51 26.90 -6.24 2.38
C PHE A 51 27.49 -7.47 1.68
N MET A 52 27.15 -7.68 0.40
CA MET A 52 27.66 -8.83 -0.39
C MET A 52 29.18 -8.79 -0.55
N LYS A 53 29.77 -7.61 -0.74
CA LYS A 53 31.25 -7.44 -0.81
C LYS A 53 31.91 -7.76 0.53
N THR A 54 31.30 -7.30 1.62
CA THR A 54 31.81 -7.52 2.98
C THR A 54 31.69 -9.01 3.35
N LEU A 55 30.54 -9.63 3.07
CA LEU A 55 30.35 -11.07 3.29
C LEU A 55 31.35 -11.91 2.48
N TYR A 56 31.61 -11.54 1.22
CA TYR A 56 32.60 -12.23 0.40
C TYR A 56 34.03 -12.12 0.98
N ARG A 57 34.36 -10.97 1.57
CA ARG A 57 35.67 -10.76 2.22
C ARG A 57 35.81 -11.66 3.44
N PHE A 58 34.81 -11.73 4.31
CA PHE A 58 34.78 -12.65 5.44
C PHE A 58 34.87 -14.12 5.01
N LEU A 59 34.20 -14.48 3.92
CA LEU A 59 34.26 -15.83 3.38
C LEU A 59 35.66 -16.20 2.88
N LEU A 60 36.39 -15.26 2.29
CA LEU A 60 37.80 -15.48 1.89
C LEU A 60 38.71 -15.72 3.11
N ASP A 61 38.52 -14.98 4.19
CA ASP A 61 39.26 -15.19 5.44
C ASP A 61 38.94 -16.56 6.04
N ASP A 62 37.66 -16.97 5.98
CA ASP A 62 37.23 -18.27 6.49
C ASP A 62 37.71 -19.48 5.69
N LEU A 63 37.98 -19.32 4.40
CA LEU A 63 38.49 -20.43 3.55
C LEU A 63 39.83 -20.99 4.08
N TYR A 64 40.63 -20.18 4.75
CA TYR A 64 41.88 -20.65 5.37
C TYR A 64 41.63 -21.64 6.51
N GLU A 65 40.56 -21.43 7.28
CA GLU A 65 40.20 -22.29 8.40
C GLU A 65 39.21 -23.41 7.99
N TYR A 66 38.34 -23.13 6.99
CA TYR A 66 37.30 -24.04 6.50
C TYR A 66 37.37 -24.21 4.99
N PRO A 67 38.35 -24.97 4.44
CA PRO A 67 38.51 -25.15 2.98
C PRO A 67 37.27 -25.73 2.28
N THR A 68 36.42 -26.42 3.03
CA THR A 68 35.17 -27.02 2.52
C THR A 68 34.09 -25.98 2.12
N LEU A 69 34.31 -24.68 2.38
CA LEU A 69 33.45 -23.58 1.94
C LEU A 69 33.76 -23.08 0.51
N GLU A 70 34.65 -23.73 -0.21
CA GLU A 70 35.06 -23.32 -1.57
C GLU A 70 33.89 -23.30 -2.57
N LYS A 71 32.94 -24.20 -2.40
CA LYS A 71 31.71 -24.23 -3.25
C LYS A 71 30.87 -22.99 -3.02
N GLU A 72 30.58 -22.65 -1.78
CA GLU A 72 29.80 -21.49 -1.37
C GLU A 72 30.51 -20.18 -1.79
N GLN A 73 31.83 -20.15 -1.72
CA GLN A 73 32.64 -19.02 -2.20
C GLN A 73 32.49 -18.82 -3.72
N LYS A 74 32.55 -19.91 -4.51
CA LYS A 74 32.34 -19.83 -5.96
C LYS A 74 30.94 -19.36 -6.31
N ASP A 75 29.93 -19.81 -5.60
CA ASP A 75 28.54 -19.41 -5.84
C ASP A 75 28.34 -17.93 -5.48
N LEU A 76 28.85 -17.46 -4.35
CA LEU A 76 28.81 -16.04 -3.98
C LEU A 76 29.60 -15.16 -4.98
N GLN A 77 30.74 -15.65 -5.47
CA GLN A 77 31.52 -14.97 -6.50
C GLN A 77 30.77 -14.82 -7.83
N LYS A 78 30.00 -15.85 -8.23
CA LYS A 78 29.15 -15.77 -9.43
C LYS A 78 28.09 -14.69 -9.27
N LEU A 79 27.44 -14.63 -8.10
CA LEU A 79 26.44 -13.58 -7.81
C LEU A 79 27.05 -12.18 -7.88
N LEU A 80 28.24 -11.96 -7.31
CA LEU A 80 28.96 -10.69 -7.38
C LEU A 80 29.40 -10.32 -8.82
N ARG A 81 29.78 -11.29 -9.64
CA ARG A 81 30.13 -11.06 -11.06
C ARG A 81 28.91 -10.70 -11.89
N LEU A 82 27.78 -11.30 -11.65
CA LEU A 82 26.51 -10.96 -12.30
C LEU A 82 26.09 -9.51 -11.99
N HIS A 83 26.35 -9.03 -10.77
CA HIS A 83 26.14 -7.63 -10.42
C HIS A 83 27.08 -6.67 -11.13
N ARG A 84 28.33 -7.06 -11.42
CA ARG A 84 29.32 -6.22 -12.10
C ARG A 84 29.12 -6.12 -13.62
N ARG A 85 28.67 -7.17 -14.30
CA ARG A 85 28.58 -7.18 -15.79
C ARG A 85 27.58 -6.19 -16.34
N HIS A 86 26.55 -5.85 -15.59
CA HIS A 86 25.51 -4.94 -16.05
C HIS A 86 25.78 -3.45 -15.76
N THR A 87 26.69 -3.13 -14.83
CA THR A 87 27.15 -1.75 -14.61
C THR A 87 28.18 -1.33 -15.67
N ALA A 88 28.82 -2.28 -16.37
CA ALA A 88 29.78 -2.00 -17.43
C ALA A 88 29.12 -1.83 -18.81
N GLU A 89 27.90 -2.34 -19.03
CA GLU A 89 27.18 -2.20 -20.30
C GLU A 89 26.49 -0.84 -20.48
N GLU A 90 26.29 -0.08 -19.40
CA GLU A 90 25.69 1.26 -19.46
C GLU A 90 26.66 2.38 -19.88
N TYR A 91 27.97 2.09 -20.00
CA TYR A 91 29.02 3.09 -20.31
C TYR A 91 29.85 2.75 -21.57
N SER A 92 29.26 2.18 -22.62
CA SER A 92 29.97 2.03 -23.89
C SER A 92 29.14 2.60 -25.06
N PRO A 93 29.58 3.72 -25.67
CA PRO A 93 28.97 4.18 -26.90
C PRO A 93 29.53 3.42 -28.10
N HIS A 94 28.63 2.87 -28.90
CA HIS A 94 28.84 2.35 -30.25
C HIS A 94 29.76 1.13 -30.49
N ARG A 95 29.12 -0.01 -30.70
CA ARG A 95 29.49 -0.86 -31.82
C ARG A 95 28.30 -1.67 -32.33
N LYS A 96 27.92 -1.35 -33.58
CA LYS A 96 27.04 -2.20 -34.41
C LYS A 96 27.78 -3.49 -34.75
N SER A 97 27.18 -4.64 -34.52
CA SER A 97 27.41 -5.81 -35.38
C SER A 97 26.23 -6.77 -35.32
N LYS A 98 25.93 -7.25 -36.50
CA LYS A 98 24.85 -8.09 -36.95
C LYS A 98 24.92 -9.53 -36.43
N ALA A 99 23.72 -10.09 -36.28
CA ALA A 99 23.29 -11.47 -36.60
C ALA A 99 23.75 -12.61 -35.69
N LEU A 100 22.88 -13.35 -35.12
CA LEU A 100 22.24 -14.54 -35.70
C LEU A 100 21.14 -15.04 -34.77
N SER A 101 19.96 -15.23 -35.35
CA SER A 101 18.83 -15.90 -34.80
C SER A 101 19.13 -17.38 -34.52
N HIS A 102 18.81 -17.84 -33.34
CA HIS A 102 18.25 -19.17 -33.17
C HIS A 102 17.16 -19.15 -32.08
N GLN A 103 15.96 -19.44 -32.51
CA GLN A 103 14.78 -19.72 -31.74
C GLN A 103 15.05 -20.85 -30.75
N LEU A 104 14.82 -20.62 -29.50
CA LEU A 104 14.26 -21.59 -28.57
C LEU A 104 13.31 -20.85 -27.63
N SER A 105 12.04 -21.08 -27.88
CA SER A 105 10.91 -20.64 -27.11
C SER A 105 10.95 -21.26 -25.72
N LEU A 106 11.25 -20.44 -24.72
CA LEU A 106 10.83 -20.68 -23.35
C LEU A 106 10.15 -19.41 -22.88
N LYS A 107 8.86 -19.51 -22.64
CA LYS A 107 8.06 -18.46 -22.01
C LYS A 107 8.59 -18.24 -20.61
N GLU A 108 9.58 -17.38 -20.45
CA GLU A 108 9.87 -16.72 -19.18
C GLU A 108 8.93 -15.52 -19.07
N ASN A 109 8.06 -15.55 -18.08
CA ASN A 109 7.35 -14.37 -17.62
C ASN A 109 8.40 -13.41 -17.04
N GLY A 110 9.01 -12.60 -17.90
CA GLY A 110 9.94 -11.56 -17.50
C GLY A 110 9.19 -10.49 -16.68
N LEU A 111 9.56 -10.37 -15.42
CA LEU A 111 9.18 -9.20 -14.61
C LEU A 111 9.70 -7.94 -15.32
N PRO A 112 8.88 -6.90 -15.48
CA PRO A 112 9.28 -5.68 -16.17
C PRO A 112 10.44 -4.99 -15.44
N THR A 113 11.36 -4.38 -16.22
CA THR A 113 12.48 -3.63 -15.67
C THR A 113 12.00 -2.45 -14.81
N ARG A 114 12.79 -2.02 -13.83
CA ARG A 114 12.44 -0.98 -12.83
C ARG A 114 11.91 0.32 -13.46
N ARG A 115 12.37 0.67 -14.66
CA ARG A 115 11.91 1.87 -15.38
C ARG A 115 10.50 1.68 -15.94
N THR A 116 10.21 0.51 -16.52
CA THR A 116 8.87 0.13 -16.98
C THR A 116 7.90 -0.13 -15.82
N GLN A 117 8.39 -0.67 -14.69
CA GLN A 117 7.58 -0.82 -13.47
C GLN A 117 7.18 0.52 -12.86
N ARG A 118 8.04 1.55 -12.90
CA ARG A 118 7.68 2.91 -12.44
C ARG A 118 6.59 3.54 -13.31
N GLU A 119 6.62 3.31 -14.61
CA GLU A 119 5.69 3.94 -15.57
C GLU A 119 4.31 3.27 -15.60
N THR A 120 4.23 1.97 -15.35
CA THR A 120 2.97 1.20 -15.34
C THR A 120 2.32 1.10 -13.96
N ARG A 121 2.92 1.69 -12.94
CA ARG A 121 2.48 1.62 -11.56
C ARG A 121 1.23 2.47 -11.35
N GLU A 122 0.22 1.88 -10.72
CA GLU A 122 -0.97 2.61 -10.26
C GLU A 122 -0.66 3.43 -8.99
N VAL A 123 -1.25 4.61 -8.93
CA VAL A 123 -1.16 5.54 -7.81
C VAL A 123 -2.54 6.14 -7.56
N LEU A 124 -2.75 6.64 -6.34
CA LEU A 124 -3.90 7.47 -5.99
C LEU A 124 -3.43 8.92 -5.87
N CYS A 125 -3.93 9.76 -6.78
CA CYS A 125 -3.65 11.18 -6.78
C CYS A 125 -4.73 11.91 -5.97
N HIS A 126 -4.33 12.68 -4.98
CA HIS A 126 -5.24 13.58 -4.26
C HIS A 126 -5.28 14.93 -4.97
N VAL A 127 -6.41 15.25 -5.59
CA VAL A 127 -6.64 16.54 -6.25
C VAL A 127 -7.63 17.34 -5.42
N TYR A 128 -7.15 18.35 -4.73
CA TYR A 128 -7.96 19.18 -3.85
C TYR A 128 -8.91 20.08 -4.65
N VAL A 129 -10.19 19.99 -4.31
CA VAL A 129 -11.28 20.81 -4.85
C VAL A 129 -11.69 21.92 -3.87
N SER A 130 -11.21 21.85 -2.64
CA SER A 130 -11.28 22.88 -1.60
C SER A 130 -10.05 22.78 -0.70
N MET A 131 -9.95 23.62 0.33
CA MET A 131 -8.86 23.52 1.31
C MET A 131 -8.93 22.22 2.15
N ASP A 132 -10.13 21.65 2.28
CA ASP A 132 -10.46 20.57 3.21
C ASP A 132 -10.92 19.29 2.53
N SER A 133 -11.06 19.29 1.20
CA SER A 133 -11.54 18.12 0.48
C SER A 133 -10.84 17.91 -0.84
N TYR A 134 -10.71 16.65 -1.22
CA TYR A 134 -10.07 16.22 -2.46
C TYR A 134 -10.85 15.12 -3.17
N LEU A 135 -10.57 14.97 -4.46
CA LEU A 135 -10.91 13.78 -5.23
C LEU A 135 -9.71 12.84 -5.20
N SER A 136 -9.92 11.60 -4.79
CA SER A 136 -8.91 10.56 -4.90
C SER A 136 -9.01 9.92 -6.28
N VAL A 137 -8.07 10.24 -7.16
CA VAL A 137 -8.06 9.82 -8.56
C VAL A 137 -7.08 8.68 -8.75
N ARG A 138 -7.56 7.53 -9.22
CA ARG A 138 -6.71 6.40 -9.60
C ARG A 138 -6.05 6.69 -10.94
N SER A 139 -4.73 6.68 -11.00
CA SER A 139 -3.97 7.01 -12.18
C SER A 139 -2.68 6.19 -12.28
N LEU A 140 -1.93 6.33 -13.38
CA LEU A 140 -0.59 5.76 -13.51
C LEU A 140 0.46 6.76 -12.99
N ALA A 141 1.56 6.25 -12.44
CA ALA A 141 2.66 7.09 -12.00
C ALA A 141 3.33 7.90 -13.13
N SER A 142 3.08 7.50 -14.39
CA SER A 142 3.51 8.22 -15.58
C SER A 142 2.59 9.36 -16.01
N VAL A 143 1.46 9.57 -15.28
CA VAL A 143 0.47 10.58 -15.65
C VAL A 143 1.09 11.98 -15.72
N VAL A 144 0.70 12.71 -16.74
CA VAL A 144 1.02 14.15 -16.90
C VAL A 144 -0.14 15.01 -16.40
N ALA A 145 0.17 16.26 -16.07
CA ALA A 145 -0.82 17.19 -15.51
C ALA A 145 -2.09 17.32 -16.37
N GLN A 146 -1.97 17.35 -17.70
CA GLN A 146 -3.11 17.41 -18.62
C GLN A 146 -4.01 16.17 -18.51
N GLY A 147 -3.43 14.96 -18.43
CA GLY A 147 -4.21 13.73 -18.31
C GLY A 147 -5.00 13.70 -17.01
N LEU A 148 -4.36 14.05 -15.87
CA LEU A 148 -5.07 14.13 -14.59
C LEU A 148 -6.14 15.22 -14.60
N LEU A 149 -5.84 16.38 -15.18
CA LEU A 149 -6.80 17.49 -15.26
C LEU A 149 -8.02 17.12 -16.10
N GLN A 150 -7.83 16.38 -17.20
CA GLN A 150 -8.93 15.88 -18.02
C GLN A 150 -9.84 14.93 -17.22
N GLU A 151 -9.27 13.99 -16.50
CA GLU A 151 -10.03 13.08 -15.64
C GLU A 151 -10.83 13.83 -14.56
N VAL A 152 -10.23 14.85 -13.95
CA VAL A 152 -10.91 15.68 -12.95
C VAL A 152 -12.01 16.54 -13.59
N ALA A 153 -11.78 17.11 -14.76
CA ALA A 153 -12.75 17.91 -15.51
C ALA A 153 -14.02 17.10 -15.82
N GLU A 154 -13.85 15.87 -16.29
CA GLU A 154 -14.97 14.93 -16.56
C GLU A 154 -15.75 14.61 -15.28
N ARG A 155 -15.07 14.54 -14.11
CA ARG A 155 -15.71 14.24 -12.82
C ARG A 155 -16.46 15.42 -12.20
N LEU A 156 -15.96 16.62 -12.45
CA LEU A 156 -16.60 17.85 -11.99
C LEU A 156 -17.68 18.36 -12.96
N ASP A 157 -17.80 17.74 -14.13
CA ASP A 157 -18.65 18.21 -15.24
C ASP A 157 -18.36 19.68 -15.58
N VAL A 158 -17.07 20.01 -15.70
CA VAL A 158 -16.56 21.35 -16.02
C VAL A 158 -15.70 21.25 -17.27
N PRO A 159 -15.81 22.21 -18.23
CA PRO A 159 -14.95 22.23 -19.40
C PRO A 159 -13.46 22.28 -19.03
N LEU A 160 -12.65 21.45 -19.71
CA LEU A 160 -11.21 21.36 -19.45
C LEU A 160 -10.48 22.70 -19.57
N GLU A 161 -10.92 23.51 -20.55
CA GLU A 161 -10.36 24.84 -20.81
C GLU A 161 -10.59 25.86 -19.69
N GLU A 162 -11.56 25.62 -18.81
CA GLU A 162 -11.84 26.47 -17.64
C GLU A 162 -11.00 26.11 -16.43
N LEU A 163 -10.30 24.98 -16.46
CA LEU A 163 -9.57 24.43 -15.30
C LEU A 163 -8.08 24.57 -15.46
N VAL A 164 -7.41 24.69 -14.30
CA VAL A 164 -5.95 24.61 -14.16
C VAL A 164 -5.60 23.75 -12.95
N LEU A 165 -4.43 23.11 -13.00
CA LEU A 165 -3.86 22.34 -11.91
C LEU A 165 -2.71 23.13 -11.26
N LEU A 166 -2.81 23.32 -9.97
CA LEU A 166 -1.80 24.03 -9.16
C LEU A 166 -1.13 23.05 -8.20
N ALA A 167 0.18 23.11 -8.12
CA ALA A 167 0.95 22.48 -7.06
C ALA A 167 1.19 23.53 -5.95
N VAL A 168 0.79 23.23 -4.73
CA VAL A 168 1.05 24.08 -3.56
C VAL A 168 2.17 23.43 -2.76
N THR A 169 3.29 24.14 -2.62
CA THR A 169 4.45 23.67 -1.85
C THR A 169 4.24 23.85 -0.35
N TYR A 170 5.09 23.25 0.47
CA TYR A 170 4.99 23.37 1.93
C TYR A 170 5.11 24.80 2.48
N PRO A 171 5.91 25.72 1.88
CA PRO A 171 5.86 27.13 2.30
C PRO A 171 4.61 27.88 1.79
N GLY A 172 3.75 27.23 0.99
CA GLY A 172 2.52 27.82 0.47
C GLY A 172 2.68 28.53 -0.90
N GLU A 173 3.81 28.32 -1.58
CA GLU A 173 3.99 28.82 -2.95
C GLU A 173 3.10 28.04 -3.92
N LYS A 174 2.46 28.76 -4.83
CA LYS A 174 1.58 28.20 -5.86
C LYS A 174 2.35 28.09 -7.18
N LEU A 175 2.46 26.87 -7.69
CA LEU A 175 3.07 26.60 -8.98
C LEU A 175 2.01 26.12 -9.97
N LEU A 176 1.79 26.88 -11.02
CA LEU A 176 0.92 26.46 -12.12
C LEU A 176 1.61 25.34 -12.92
N LEU A 177 0.99 24.17 -12.98
CA LEU A 177 1.51 23.04 -13.74
C LEU A 177 1.25 23.20 -15.22
N LYS A 178 2.26 22.93 -16.05
CA LYS A 178 2.12 22.87 -17.50
C LYS A 178 1.51 21.54 -17.92
N PRO A 179 0.81 21.47 -19.05
CA PRO A 179 0.15 20.24 -19.51
C PRO A 179 1.03 19.00 -19.56
N GLN A 180 2.32 19.14 -19.84
CA GLN A 180 3.28 18.05 -20.00
C GLN A 180 4.07 17.72 -18.73
N ASP A 181 3.86 18.44 -17.63
CA ASP A 181 4.56 18.20 -16.39
C ASP A 181 4.18 16.82 -15.82
N ARG A 182 5.18 16.04 -15.47
CA ARG A 182 4.98 14.73 -14.82
C ARG A 182 4.77 14.94 -13.32
N LEU A 183 3.68 14.44 -12.79
CA LEU A 183 3.26 14.65 -11.39
C LEU A 183 4.13 13.92 -10.36
N TYR A 184 4.78 12.84 -10.76
CA TYR A 184 5.63 11.99 -9.91
C TYR A 184 7.10 12.03 -10.36
N SER A 185 7.60 13.21 -10.74
CA SER A 185 9.02 13.42 -11.02
C SER A 185 9.77 13.84 -9.76
N ASP A 186 11.08 13.56 -9.71
CA ASP A 186 11.93 13.93 -8.58
C ASP A 186 11.95 15.46 -8.32
N SER A 187 11.64 16.27 -9.33
CA SER A 187 11.49 17.73 -9.23
C SER A 187 10.21 18.19 -8.51
N LEU A 188 9.20 17.32 -8.40
CA LEU A 188 7.91 17.60 -7.76
C LEU A 188 7.76 16.92 -6.40
N THR A 189 8.78 16.25 -5.88
CA THR A 189 8.75 15.57 -4.56
C THR A 189 8.56 16.53 -3.38
N ALA A 190 8.78 17.83 -3.57
CA ALA A 190 8.51 18.88 -2.58
C ALA A 190 7.08 19.45 -2.66
N VAL A 191 6.21 18.90 -3.52
CA VAL A 191 4.83 19.38 -3.66
C VAL A 191 4.00 18.92 -2.46
N GLY A 192 3.43 19.88 -1.72
CA GLY A 192 2.57 19.60 -0.59
C GLY A 192 1.20 19.05 -1.04
N ARG A 193 0.51 19.78 -1.92
CA ARG A 193 -0.84 19.44 -2.39
C ARG A 193 -1.06 19.82 -3.86
N LEU A 194 -1.85 19.01 -4.58
CA LEU A 194 -2.35 19.36 -5.90
C LEU A 194 -3.75 19.94 -5.75
N HIS A 195 -3.98 21.11 -6.33
CA HIS A 195 -5.29 21.76 -6.36
C HIS A 195 -5.78 21.93 -7.79
N VAL A 196 -7.05 21.66 -8.02
CA VAL A 196 -7.75 22.09 -9.23
C VAL A 196 -8.48 23.39 -8.96
N CYS A 197 -8.37 24.36 -9.88
CA CYS A 197 -9.01 25.66 -9.77
C CYS A 197 -9.61 26.05 -11.11
N ARG A 198 -10.63 26.92 -11.08
CA ARG A 198 -11.07 27.63 -12.30
C ARG A 198 -9.96 28.60 -12.72
N LYS A 199 -9.73 28.68 -14.01
CA LYS A 199 -8.60 29.42 -14.61
C LYS A 199 -8.60 30.92 -14.25
N ASP A 200 -9.78 31.51 -14.23
CA ASP A 200 -10.02 32.90 -13.85
C ASP A 200 -9.90 33.16 -12.33
N LEU A 201 -10.01 32.11 -11.52
CA LEU A 201 -10.00 32.16 -10.06
C LEU A 201 -8.79 31.47 -9.44
N SER A 202 -7.75 31.17 -10.22
CA SER A 202 -6.56 30.44 -9.78
C SER A 202 -5.77 31.16 -8.67
N GLU A 203 -5.74 32.48 -8.70
CA GLU A 203 -5.12 33.32 -7.67
C GLU A 203 -5.80 33.18 -6.30
N VAL A 204 -7.14 33.12 -6.32
CA VAL A 204 -7.99 33.07 -5.12
C VAL A 204 -8.20 31.62 -4.64
N MET A 205 -7.97 30.61 -5.50
CA MET A 205 -8.23 29.21 -5.25
C MET A 205 -9.66 28.96 -4.76
N ASN A 206 -10.64 29.51 -5.48
CA ASN A 206 -12.04 29.42 -5.10
C ASN A 206 -12.50 27.94 -5.07
N PRO A 207 -13.06 27.46 -3.96
CA PRO A 207 -13.47 26.05 -3.84
C PRO A 207 -14.66 25.71 -4.73
N PHE A 208 -14.75 24.45 -5.16
CA PHE A 208 -15.87 23.89 -5.95
C PHE A 208 -17.07 23.49 -5.06
N THR A 209 -17.35 24.26 -4.00
CA THR A 209 -18.47 23.98 -3.09
C THR A 209 -19.85 24.12 -3.74
N ASP A 210 -19.95 24.87 -4.83
CA ASP A 210 -21.11 25.07 -5.67
C ASP A 210 -21.27 24.00 -6.77
N ASN A 211 -20.30 23.09 -6.91
CA ASN A 211 -20.32 22.07 -7.96
C ASN A 211 -21.44 21.04 -7.72
N ALA A 212 -22.34 20.93 -8.69
CA ALA A 212 -23.52 20.07 -8.59
C ALA A 212 -23.14 18.58 -8.48
N GLU A 213 -22.08 18.13 -9.15
CA GLU A 213 -21.62 16.74 -9.09
C GLU A 213 -21.14 16.36 -7.69
N LEU A 214 -20.37 17.23 -7.04
CA LEU A 214 -19.93 17.01 -5.65
C LEU A 214 -21.11 16.98 -4.69
N GLN A 215 -22.10 17.84 -4.89
CA GLN A 215 -23.30 17.90 -4.04
C GLN A 215 -24.24 16.70 -4.23
N GLN A 216 -24.28 16.12 -5.46
CA GLN A 216 -25.17 15.01 -5.79
C GLN A 216 -24.56 13.62 -5.54
N ARG A 217 -23.30 13.52 -5.12
CA ARG A 217 -22.62 12.22 -4.94
C ARG A 217 -23.37 11.30 -3.98
N SER A 218 -23.88 11.82 -2.86
CA SER A 218 -24.67 11.02 -1.91
C SER A 218 -25.95 10.48 -2.54
N ALA A 219 -26.61 11.24 -3.42
CA ALA A 219 -27.77 10.77 -4.17
C ALA A 219 -27.40 9.63 -5.13
N ARG A 220 -26.29 9.73 -5.82
CA ARG A 220 -25.77 8.62 -6.68
C ARG A 220 -25.48 7.38 -5.84
N MET A 221 -24.83 7.52 -4.69
CA MET A 221 -24.58 6.41 -3.79
C MET A 221 -25.87 5.71 -3.34
N LEU A 222 -26.96 6.46 -3.18
CA LEU A 222 -28.26 5.90 -2.81
C LEU A 222 -28.86 5.01 -3.92
N SER A 223 -28.60 5.28 -5.20
CA SER A 223 -29.09 4.47 -6.32
C SER A 223 -28.29 3.17 -6.53
N MET A 224 -27.04 3.10 -6.09
CA MET A 224 -26.13 2.00 -6.36
C MET A 224 -26.49 0.73 -5.58
N ASN A 225 -26.22 -0.43 -6.19
CA ASN A 225 -26.34 -1.72 -5.51
C ASN A 225 -25.18 -1.92 -4.53
N THR A 226 -25.50 -2.32 -3.29
CA THR A 226 -24.51 -2.48 -2.22
C THR A 226 -23.53 -3.62 -2.45
N TRP A 227 -23.94 -4.68 -3.15
CA TRP A 227 -23.07 -5.77 -3.54
C TRP A 227 -22.05 -5.31 -4.59
N ASP A 228 -22.50 -4.59 -5.62
CA ASP A 228 -21.62 -4.10 -6.69
C ASP A 228 -20.58 -3.11 -6.14
N VAL A 229 -20.96 -2.24 -5.21
CA VAL A 229 -20.00 -1.35 -4.51
C VAL A 229 -18.96 -2.16 -3.75
N ALA A 230 -19.38 -3.18 -2.99
CA ALA A 230 -18.46 -4.04 -2.25
C ALA A 230 -17.54 -4.84 -3.19
N VAL A 231 -18.06 -5.34 -4.31
CA VAL A 231 -17.25 -6.01 -5.36
C VAL A 231 -16.20 -5.07 -5.93
N THR A 232 -16.59 -3.84 -6.27
CA THR A 232 -15.68 -2.86 -6.86
C THR A 232 -14.56 -2.47 -5.87
N LEU A 233 -14.90 -2.21 -4.60
CA LEU A 233 -13.92 -1.96 -3.55
C LEU A 233 -12.96 -3.16 -3.38
N THR A 234 -13.50 -4.38 -3.41
CA THR A 234 -12.71 -5.61 -3.22
C THR A 234 -11.80 -5.87 -4.43
N ASN A 235 -12.26 -5.62 -5.65
CA ASN A 235 -11.43 -5.76 -6.85
C ASN A 235 -10.24 -4.79 -6.83
N PHE A 236 -10.47 -3.54 -6.42
CA PHE A 236 -9.40 -2.58 -6.26
C PHE A 236 -8.39 -3.04 -5.21
N ASP A 237 -8.87 -3.35 -3.99
CA ASP A 237 -8.00 -3.77 -2.91
C ASP A 237 -7.22 -5.05 -3.26
N TRP A 238 -7.84 -5.99 -4.00
CA TRP A 238 -7.19 -7.20 -4.49
C TRP A 238 -6.07 -6.89 -5.47
N SER A 239 -6.31 -6.00 -6.44
CA SER A 239 -5.30 -5.67 -7.45
C SER A 239 -4.05 -5.07 -6.80
N VAL A 240 -4.25 -4.21 -5.80
CA VAL A 240 -3.14 -3.60 -5.04
C VAL A 240 -2.50 -4.62 -4.08
N PHE A 241 -3.31 -5.39 -3.33
CA PHE A 241 -2.80 -6.37 -2.36
C PHE A 241 -1.96 -7.46 -3.03
N ASN A 242 -2.35 -7.94 -4.20
CA ASN A 242 -1.55 -8.90 -4.97
C ASN A 242 -0.21 -8.33 -5.46
N SER A 243 -0.09 -7.01 -5.53
CA SER A 243 1.16 -6.32 -5.86
C SER A 243 2.04 -6.06 -4.64
N VAL A 244 1.51 -6.23 -3.41
CA VAL A 244 2.29 -6.08 -2.18
C VAL A 244 3.28 -7.24 -2.09
N HIS A 245 4.56 -6.89 -2.11
CA HIS A 245 5.63 -7.85 -1.95
C HIS A 245 6.04 -7.96 -0.48
N GLU A 246 6.40 -9.15 -0.02
CA GLU A 246 6.81 -9.39 1.37
C GLU A 246 8.01 -8.51 1.79
N GLN A 247 8.87 -8.14 0.85
CA GLN A 247 9.97 -7.19 1.10
C GLN A 247 9.51 -5.79 1.47
N GLU A 248 8.34 -5.33 0.99
CA GLU A 248 7.81 -4.02 1.36
C GLU A 248 7.59 -3.92 2.87
N LEU A 249 7.15 -5.02 3.52
CA LEU A 249 7.00 -5.06 4.97
C LEU A 249 8.36 -5.02 5.69
N VAL A 250 9.38 -5.68 5.13
CA VAL A 250 10.75 -5.64 5.66
C VAL A 250 11.31 -4.23 5.57
N TYR A 251 11.18 -3.57 4.41
CA TYR A 251 11.60 -2.17 4.24
C TYR A 251 10.83 -1.22 5.14
N PHE A 252 9.51 -1.38 5.22
CA PHE A 252 8.68 -0.59 6.12
C PHE A 252 9.15 -0.71 7.57
N THR A 253 9.55 -1.90 8.01
CA THR A 253 9.96 -2.18 9.39
C THR A 253 11.34 -1.61 9.70
N PHE A 254 12.32 -1.81 8.82
CA PHE A 254 13.73 -1.52 9.11
C PHE A 254 14.25 -0.20 8.51
N SER A 255 13.55 0.38 7.54
CA SER A 255 14.04 1.51 6.74
C SER A 255 13.04 2.66 6.66
N ARG A 256 12.27 2.92 7.71
CA ARG A 256 11.19 3.92 7.74
C ARG A 256 11.55 5.30 7.19
N HIS A 257 12.84 5.68 7.26
CA HIS A 257 13.31 7.00 6.82
C HIS A 257 13.99 7.01 5.45
N ALA A 258 14.21 5.82 4.85
CA ALA A 258 14.95 5.67 3.59
C ALA A 258 14.12 5.00 2.49
N SER A 259 12.80 5.01 2.60
CA SER A 259 11.91 4.18 1.80
C SER A 259 11.75 4.57 0.32
N GLY A 260 12.62 5.37 -0.26
CA GLY A 260 12.63 5.83 -1.67
C GLY A 260 12.00 4.91 -2.73
N GLY A 261 10.71 4.60 -2.58
CA GLY A 261 9.93 3.83 -3.55
C GLY A 261 9.88 2.30 -3.33
N HIS A 262 10.32 1.78 -2.19
CA HIS A 262 10.34 0.34 -1.89
C HIS A 262 9.06 -0.21 -1.22
N THR A 263 8.12 0.65 -0.79
CA THR A 263 6.91 0.31 -0.03
C THR A 263 5.62 0.78 -0.70
N VAL A 264 5.60 0.81 -2.01
CA VAL A 264 4.62 1.51 -2.81
C VAL A 264 3.25 0.89 -2.79
N ALA A 265 3.14 -0.42 -3.06
CA ALA A 265 1.86 -1.11 -3.06
C ALA A 265 1.29 -1.15 -1.65
N LEU A 266 2.15 -1.34 -0.65
CA LEU A 266 1.78 -1.30 0.76
C LEU A 266 1.21 0.06 1.16
N GLU A 267 1.93 1.15 0.83
CA GLU A 267 1.48 2.53 1.11
C GLU A 267 0.19 2.87 0.38
N LEU A 268 0.04 2.43 -0.88
CA LEU A 268 -1.18 2.63 -1.65
C LEU A 268 -2.40 1.97 -0.99
N LEU A 269 -2.24 0.75 -0.48
CA LEU A 269 -3.33 0.04 0.18
C LEU A 269 -3.66 0.66 1.55
N LEU A 270 -2.67 1.16 2.29
CA LEU A 270 -2.88 1.92 3.53
C LEU A 270 -3.61 3.24 3.27
N GLN A 271 -3.18 3.97 2.23
CA GLN A 271 -3.83 5.21 1.79
C GLN A 271 -5.28 4.94 1.44
N ARG A 272 -5.55 3.88 0.65
CA ARG A 272 -6.90 3.48 0.27
C ARG A 272 -7.78 3.12 1.47
N CYS A 273 -7.23 2.42 2.46
CA CYS A 273 -7.94 2.11 3.69
C CYS A 273 -8.40 3.39 4.42
N ASN A 274 -7.50 4.36 4.57
CA ASN A 274 -7.81 5.66 5.17
C ASN A 274 -8.85 6.45 4.35
N GLU A 275 -8.72 6.46 3.02
CA GLU A 275 -9.66 7.13 2.12
C GLU A 275 -11.07 6.54 2.21
N VAL A 276 -11.21 5.21 2.26
CA VAL A 276 -12.51 4.55 2.40
C VAL A 276 -13.16 4.93 3.73
N GLN A 277 -12.40 4.99 4.81
CA GLN A 277 -12.91 5.45 6.12
C GLN A 277 -13.43 6.89 6.03
N LEU A 278 -12.63 7.81 5.50
CA LEU A 278 -12.99 9.23 5.37
C LEU A 278 -14.14 9.43 4.36
N TRP A 279 -14.19 8.65 3.28
CA TRP A 279 -15.28 8.67 2.32
C TRP A 279 -16.62 8.32 2.95
N VAL A 280 -16.69 7.28 3.79
CA VAL A 280 -17.91 6.92 4.52
C VAL A 280 -18.38 8.09 5.37
N MET A 281 -17.49 8.74 6.10
CA MET A 281 -17.79 9.93 6.90
C MET A 281 -18.27 11.08 6.02
N THR A 282 -17.58 11.35 4.91
CA THR A 282 -17.91 12.44 3.98
C THR A 282 -19.29 12.27 3.40
N GLU A 283 -19.62 11.08 2.87
CA GLU A 283 -20.94 10.81 2.28
C GLU A 283 -22.09 10.97 3.27
N VAL A 284 -21.90 10.49 4.50
CA VAL A 284 -22.92 10.62 5.55
C VAL A 284 -23.09 12.07 6.00
N LEU A 285 -21.97 12.79 6.22
CA LEU A 285 -21.99 14.14 6.79
C LEU A 285 -22.34 15.22 5.75
N MET A 286 -22.12 14.98 4.47
CA MET A 286 -22.58 15.87 3.40
C MET A 286 -24.04 15.66 3.04
N CYS A 287 -24.73 14.66 3.58
CA CYS A 287 -26.14 14.41 3.27
C CYS A 287 -27.06 15.19 4.25
N PRO A 288 -27.67 16.30 3.81
CA PRO A 288 -28.48 17.15 4.70
C PRO A 288 -29.81 16.51 5.08
N THR A 289 -30.39 15.67 4.20
CA THR A 289 -31.71 15.08 4.41
C THR A 289 -31.62 13.87 5.34
N LEU A 290 -32.33 13.92 6.47
CA LEU A 290 -32.33 12.86 7.48
C LEU A 290 -32.70 11.47 6.91
N CYS A 291 -33.74 11.39 6.10
CA CYS A 291 -34.16 10.12 5.48
C CYS A 291 -33.08 9.52 4.59
N ASN A 292 -32.43 10.34 3.76
CA ASN A 292 -31.35 9.91 2.88
C ASN A 292 -30.11 9.50 3.67
N ARG A 293 -29.78 10.24 4.72
CA ARG A 293 -28.66 9.91 5.63
C ARG A 293 -28.87 8.57 6.33
N VAL A 294 -30.09 8.27 6.76
CA VAL A 294 -30.45 6.94 7.29
C VAL A 294 -30.25 5.85 6.23
N GLN A 295 -30.67 6.10 4.98
CA GLN A 295 -30.47 5.14 3.89
C GLN A 295 -28.98 4.92 3.59
N LEU A 296 -28.16 5.99 3.62
CA LEU A 296 -26.69 5.86 3.45
C LEU A 296 -26.07 4.97 4.53
N ILE A 297 -26.39 5.19 5.80
CA ILE A 297 -25.90 4.34 6.91
C ILE A 297 -26.33 2.89 6.68
N LYS A 298 -27.60 2.65 6.33
CA LYS A 298 -28.07 1.29 5.98
C LYS A 298 -27.28 0.65 4.85
N LYS A 299 -26.94 1.42 3.82
CA LYS A 299 -26.13 0.93 2.70
C LYS A 299 -24.71 0.61 3.15
N PHE A 300 -24.05 1.50 3.90
CA PHE A 300 -22.69 1.25 4.37
C PHE A 300 -22.60 0.03 5.29
N ILE A 301 -23.58 -0.21 6.18
CA ILE A 301 -23.64 -1.44 6.98
C ILE A 301 -23.69 -2.68 6.07
N LYS A 302 -24.50 -2.65 5.01
CA LYS A 302 -24.59 -3.77 4.05
C LYS A 302 -23.31 -3.95 3.25
N ILE A 303 -22.70 -2.84 2.79
CA ILE A 303 -21.42 -2.89 2.05
C ILE A 303 -20.32 -3.48 2.93
N ALA A 304 -20.23 -3.06 4.20
CA ALA A 304 -19.28 -3.64 5.15
C ALA A 304 -19.49 -5.15 5.34
N ALA A 305 -20.73 -5.60 5.47
CA ALA A 305 -21.06 -7.02 5.54
C ALA A 305 -20.69 -7.79 4.27
N HIS A 306 -20.90 -7.18 3.09
CA HIS A 306 -20.51 -7.78 1.81
C HIS A 306 -18.99 -7.84 1.63
N CYS A 307 -18.24 -6.79 2.01
CA CYS A 307 -16.78 -6.82 2.00
C CYS A 307 -16.23 -7.95 2.90
N LYS A 308 -16.79 -8.10 4.10
CA LYS A 308 -16.44 -9.21 5.00
C LYS A 308 -16.73 -10.57 4.36
N ALA A 309 -17.90 -10.74 3.73
CA ALA A 309 -18.28 -11.98 3.04
C ALA A 309 -17.33 -12.30 1.87
N GLN A 310 -16.85 -11.26 1.17
CA GLN A 310 -15.83 -11.38 0.12
C GLN A 310 -14.39 -11.50 0.66
N ARG A 311 -14.22 -11.64 1.97
CA ARG A 311 -12.92 -11.80 2.65
C ARG A 311 -11.99 -10.58 2.50
N ASN A 312 -12.54 -9.42 2.14
CA ASN A 312 -11.85 -8.14 2.18
C ASN A 312 -12.03 -7.50 3.56
N LEU A 313 -11.15 -7.90 4.50
CA LEU A 313 -11.22 -7.37 5.88
C LEU A 313 -10.65 -5.95 5.99
N ASN A 314 -9.87 -5.50 4.99
CA ASN A 314 -9.35 -4.15 4.95
C ASN A 314 -10.46 -3.11 4.72
N ALA A 315 -11.23 -3.25 3.63
CA ALA A 315 -12.37 -2.37 3.36
C ALA A 315 -13.48 -2.52 4.41
N PHE A 316 -13.73 -3.74 4.90
CA PHE A 316 -14.67 -3.99 6.00
C PHE A 316 -14.33 -3.13 7.22
N PHE A 317 -13.09 -3.17 7.69
CA PHE A 317 -12.65 -2.36 8.82
C PHE A 317 -12.80 -0.86 8.56
N ALA A 318 -12.32 -0.40 7.39
CA ALA A 318 -12.38 1.01 7.02
C ALA A 318 -13.81 1.57 7.09
N ILE A 319 -14.80 0.83 6.58
CA ILE A 319 -16.21 1.24 6.57
C ILE A 319 -16.77 1.27 7.99
N VAL A 320 -16.54 0.21 8.78
CA VAL A 320 -17.04 0.16 10.18
C VAL A 320 -16.41 1.26 11.02
N MET A 321 -15.10 1.49 10.89
CA MET A 321 -14.40 2.58 11.57
C MET A 321 -14.95 3.96 11.17
N GLY A 322 -15.27 4.17 9.89
CA GLY A 322 -15.89 5.40 9.40
C GLY A 322 -17.25 5.67 10.07
N LEU A 323 -18.09 4.64 10.20
CA LEU A 323 -19.38 4.73 10.88
C LEU A 323 -19.25 4.95 12.40
N ASN A 324 -18.18 4.44 13.01
CA ASN A 324 -17.91 4.54 14.45
C ASN A 324 -17.21 5.83 14.88
N THR A 325 -16.76 6.66 13.94
CA THR A 325 -16.15 7.95 14.27
C THR A 325 -17.13 8.82 15.05
N ALA A 326 -16.61 9.61 15.99
CA ALA A 326 -17.44 10.47 16.84
C ALA A 326 -18.34 11.42 16.02
N ALA A 327 -17.87 11.89 14.85
CA ALA A 327 -18.67 12.76 13.98
C ALA A 327 -19.91 12.06 13.41
N VAL A 328 -19.87 10.75 13.16
CA VAL A 328 -20.99 9.96 12.62
C VAL A 328 -21.79 9.29 13.75
N SER A 329 -21.13 8.69 14.74
CA SER A 329 -21.79 7.94 15.81
C SER A 329 -22.65 8.83 16.72
N ARG A 330 -22.31 10.13 16.84
CA ARG A 330 -23.09 11.10 17.61
C ARG A 330 -24.43 11.47 16.99
N LEU A 331 -24.68 11.16 15.74
CA LEU A 331 -25.92 11.49 15.02
C LEU A 331 -27.09 10.63 15.54
N SER A 332 -27.55 10.92 16.76
CA SER A 332 -28.54 10.12 17.49
C SER A 332 -29.88 10.00 16.77
N GLN A 333 -30.42 11.12 16.23
CA GLN A 333 -31.65 11.10 15.46
C GLN A 333 -31.57 10.25 14.19
N THR A 334 -30.41 10.25 13.54
CA THR A 334 -30.15 9.41 12.36
C THR A 334 -30.08 7.94 12.73
N TRP A 335 -29.30 7.60 13.77
CA TRP A 335 -29.13 6.22 14.22
C TRP A 335 -30.44 5.65 14.81
N GLU A 336 -31.25 6.44 15.49
CA GLU A 336 -32.53 6.01 16.03
C GLU A 336 -33.46 5.46 14.94
N LYS A 337 -33.46 6.09 13.77
CA LYS A 337 -34.29 5.69 12.62
C LYS A 337 -33.72 4.51 11.81
N VAL A 338 -32.51 4.04 12.09
CA VAL A 338 -31.96 2.81 11.47
C VAL A 338 -32.74 1.60 12.02
N PRO A 339 -33.24 0.69 11.15
CA PRO A 339 -34.03 -0.48 11.60
C PRO A 339 -33.24 -1.38 12.54
N GLY A 340 -33.91 -1.89 13.58
CA GLY A 340 -33.32 -2.72 14.62
C GLY A 340 -32.56 -3.94 14.10
N LYS A 341 -33.03 -4.57 12.99
CA LYS A 341 -32.34 -5.67 12.33
C LYS A 341 -30.95 -5.26 11.82
N LEU A 342 -30.83 -4.06 11.24
CA LEU A 342 -29.54 -3.56 10.74
C LEU A 342 -28.65 -3.06 11.88
N LYS A 343 -29.21 -2.52 12.95
CA LYS A 343 -28.43 -2.22 14.15
C LYS A 343 -27.81 -3.47 14.76
N LYS A 344 -28.51 -4.61 14.78
CA LYS A 344 -27.92 -5.89 15.21
C LYS A 344 -26.78 -6.32 14.31
N VAL A 345 -26.97 -6.26 12.99
CA VAL A 345 -25.88 -6.54 12.03
C VAL A 345 -24.68 -5.63 12.29
N PHE A 346 -24.91 -4.34 12.47
CA PHE A 346 -23.82 -3.39 12.72
C PHE A 346 -23.08 -3.70 14.03
N LEU A 347 -23.79 -4.02 15.12
CA LEU A 347 -23.17 -4.43 16.38
C LEU A 347 -22.28 -5.68 16.21
N GLU A 348 -22.73 -6.67 15.42
CA GLU A 348 -21.92 -7.86 15.12
C GLU A 348 -20.65 -7.52 14.32
N LEU A 349 -20.73 -6.56 13.39
CA LEU A 349 -19.57 -6.07 12.63
C LEU A 349 -18.64 -5.26 13.53
N GLU A 350 -19.18 -4.40 14.38
CA GLU A 350 -18.44 -3.57 15.33
C GLU A 350 -17.66 -4.42 16.34
N MET A 351 -18.27 -5.47 16.89
CA MET A 351 -17.59 -6.42 17.78
C MET A 351 -16.32 -7.01 17.17
N LEU A 352 -16.27 -7.22 15.85
CA LEU A 352 -15.07 -7.69 15.18
C LEU A 352 -13.97 -6.63 15.07
N THR A 353 -14.32 -5.37 15.18
CA THR A 353 -13.33 -4.26 15.14
C THR A 353 -12.88 -3.82 16.53
N ASP A 354 -13.44 -4.42 17.60
CA ASP A 354 -13.09 -4.12 18.99
C ASP A 354 -11.58 -4.34 19.22
N PRO A 355 -10.84 -3.31 19.71
CA PRO A 355 -9.43 -3.39 20.00
C PRO A 355 -9.10 -4.21 21.26
N SER A 356 -10.08 -4.57 22.07
CA SER A 356 -9.89 -5.30 23.33
C SER A 356 -9.12 -6.59 23.14
N LEU A 357 -8.26 -6.91 24.11
CA LEU A 357 -7.41 -8.09 24.10
C LEU A 357 -6.56 -8.21 22.81
N ASN A 358 -6.01 -7.09 22.37
CA ASN A 358 -5.21 -7.01 21.16
C ASN A 358 -5.97 -7.49 19.90
N HIS A 359 -7.20 -6.97 19.70
CA HIS A 359 -8.08 -7.32 18.59
C HIS A 359 -8.42 -8.82 18.52
N LYS A 360 -8.66 -9.45 19.68
CA LYS A 360 -8.91 -10.90 19.77
C LYS A 360 -10.03 -11.37 18.83
N ALA A 361 -11.17 -10.66 18.82
CA ALA A 361 -12.31 -11.01 17.97
C ALA A 361 -11.94 -11.05 16.48
N TYR A 362 -11.24 -10.02 16.01
CA TYR A 362 -10.73 -10.00 14.64
C TYR A 362 -9.77 -11.15 14.35
N ARG A 363 -8.78 -11.36 15.24
CA ARG A 363 -7.74 -12.39 15.03
C ARG A 363 -8.35 -13.79 14.96
N ASP A 364 -9.34 -14.07 15.79
CA ASP A 364 -10.07 -15.35 15.79
C ASP A 364 -10.90 -15.52 14.50
N ALA A 365 -11.59 -14.48 14.06
CA ALA A 365 -12.32 -14.48 12.79
C ALA A 365 -11.38 -14.62 11.59
N PHE A 366 -10.27 -13.88 11.58
CA PHE A 366 -9.26 -13.92 10.53
C PHE A 366 -8.66 -15.32 10.35
N ARG A 367 -8.33 -16.02 11.45
CA ARG A 367 -7.83 -17.41 11.38
C ARG A 367 -8.83 -18.37 10.77
N LYS A 368 -10.12 -18.18 11.01
CA LYS A 368 -11.21 -19.01 10.47
C LYS A 368 -11.53 -18.70 9.01
N THR A 369 -11.19 -17.52 8.54
CA THR A 369 -11.45 -17.09 7.17
C THR A 369 -10.51 -17.81 6.21
N LYS A 370 -11.05 -18.46 5.19
CA LYS A 370 -10.29 -19.17 4.15
C LYS A 370 -9.52 -18.17 3.26
N THR A 371 -8.41 -18.62 2.69
CA THR A 371 -7.69 -17.90 1.64
C THR A 371 -8.41 -18.06 0.28
N PRO A 372 -8.24 -17.13 -0.66
CA PRO A 372 -7.55 -15.86 -0.55
C PRO A 372 -8.34 -14.86 0.32
N LYS A 373 -7.63 -13.98 1.05
CA LYS A 373 -8.24 -12.97 1.93
C LYS A 373 -7.34 -11.74 2.06
N ILE A 374 -7.93 -10.57 2.21
CA ILE A 374 -7.19 -9.32 2.44
C ILE A 374 -7.25 -9.02 3.94
N PRO A 375 -6.10 -9.01 4.65
CA PRO A 375 -6.06 -8.68 6.08
C PRO A 375 -6.29 -7.19 6.31
N PHE A 376 -6.64 -6.81 7.53
CA PHE A 376 -6.58 -5.41 7.96
C PHE A 376 -5.11 -5.01 8.15
N LEU A 377 -4.54 -4.37 7.15
CA LEU A 377 -3.11 -4.07 7.07
C LEU A 377 -2.57 -3.20 8.20
N PRO A 378 -3.27 -2.15 8.66
CA PRO A 378 -2.75 -1.34 9.76
C PRO A 378 -2.44 -2.15 11.02
N LEU A 379 -3.23 -3.19 11.33
CA LEU A 379 -2.96 -4.07 12.46
C LEU A 379 -1.74 -4.95 12.23
N LEU A 380 -1.57 -5.47 11.02
CA LEU A 380 -0.40 -6.26 10.66
C LEU A 380 0.90 -5.46 10.78
N LEU A 381 0.88 -4.21 10.30
CA LEU A 381 2.03 -3.31 10.42
C LEU A 381 2.31 -2.91 11.86
N LYS A 382 1.28 -2.73 12.68
CA LYS A 382 1.41 -2.53 14.12
C LYS A 382 2.09 -3.73 14.79
N ASP A 383 1.71 -4.95 14.42
CA ASP A 383 2.32 -6.17 14.95
C ASP A 383 3.80 -6.26 14.61
N ILE A 384 4.19 -6.04 13.35
CA ILE A 384 5.60 -6.03 12.92
C ILE A 384 6.38 -4.94 13.67
N THR A 385 5.79 -3.76 13.83
CA THR A 385 6.39 -2.66 14.56
C THR A 385 6.68 -3.04 16.01
N PHE A 386 5.70 -3.64 16.70
CA PHE A 386 5.88 -4.07 18.09
C PHE A 386 6.91 -5.19 18.23
N ILE A 387 6.98 -6.13 17.28
CA ILE A 387 8.03 -7.14 17.26
C ILE A 387 9.40 -6.47 17.09
N HIS A 388 9.51 -5.50 16.18
CA HIS A 388 10.77 -4.82 15.91
C HIS A 388 11.25 -3.98 17.11
N GLU A 389 10.39 -3.14 17.66
CA GLU A 389 10.72 -2.23 18.76
C GLU A 389 10.84 -2.95 20.10
N GLY A 390 10.02 -3.97 20.34
CA GLY A 390 10.00 -4.74 21.59
C GLY A 390 11.13 -5.74 21.78
N ASN A 391 11.90 -6.02 20.72
CA ASN A 391 12.98 -6.98 20.75
C ASN A 391 14.29 -6.38 20.23
N LYS A 392 15.38 -6.57 20.95
CA LYS A 392 16.71 -6.12 20.49
C LYS A 392 17.11 -6.90 19.23
N THR A 393 17.68 -6.21 18.25
CA THR A 393 18.19 -6.83 17.01
C THR A 393 19.47 -7.62 17.26
N PHE A 394 20.27 -7.17 18.22
CA PHE A 394 21.51 -7.82 18.63
C PHE A 394 21.47 -8.13 20.13
N LEU A 395 21.86 -9.34 20.49
CA LEU A 395 22.09 -9.82 21.85
C LEU A 395 23.58 -10.24 21.96
N ASP A 396 24.32 -9.62 22.83
CA ASP A 396 25.76 -9.87 23.00
C ASP A 396 26.57 -9.85 21.69
N ASN A 397 26.26 -8.85 20.82
CA ASN A 397 26.80 -8.70 19.45
C ASN A 397 26.41 -9.82 18.46
N LEU A 398 25.49 -10.70 18.81
CA LEU A 398 24.93 -11.72 17.92
C LEU A 398 23.54 -11.30 17.45
N VAL A 399 23.19 -11.66 16.22
CA VAL A 399 21.85 -11.39 15.68
C VAL A 399 20.79 -12.19 16.44
N ASN A 400 19.75 -11.50 16.89
CA ASN A 400 18.60 -12.12 17.53
C ASN A 400 17.70 -12.81 16.46
N PHE A 401 17.95 -14.08 16.21
CA PHE A 401 17.19 -14.88 15.25
C PHE A 401 15.73 -15.11 15.65
N GLU A 402 15.43 -15.12 16.93
CA GLU A 402 14.04 -15.25 17.39
C GLU A 402 13.20 -14.05 16.93
N LYS A 403 13.74 -12.83 17.08
CA LYS A 403 13.14 -11.63 16.51
C LYS A 403 12.93 -11.74 15.00
N LEU A 404 13.95 -12.21 14.26
CA LEU A 404 13.86 -12.36 12.82
C LEU A 404 12.83 -13.42 12.41
N HIS A 405 12.70 -14.52 13.15
CA HIS A 405 11.65 -15.51 12.92
C HIS A 405 10.25 -14.94 13.12
N MET A 406 10.00 -14.19 14.19
CA MET A 406 8.71 -13.55 14.42
C MET A 406 8.33 -12.58 13.29
N ILE A 407 9.30 -11.80 12.79
CA ILE A 407 9.11 -10.91 11.64
C ILE A 407 8.81 -11.73 10.38
N ALA A 408 9.60 -12.77 10.11
CA ALA A 408 9.43 -13.63 8.94
C ALA A 408 8.07 -14.33 8.93
N ASP A 409 7.58 -14.80 10.06
CA ASP A 409 6.26 -15.43 10.17
C ASP A 409 5.13 -14.43 9.87
N THR A 410 5.27 -13.18 10.32
CA THR A 410 4.31 -12.12 10.01
C THR A 410 4.34 -11.74 8.52
N VAL A 411 5.54 -11.69 7.94
CA VAL A 411 5.72 -11.42 6.50
C VAL A 411 5.15 -12.56 5.64
N ARG A 412 5.38 -13.80 6.01
CA ARG A 412 4.79 -14.98 5.33
C ARG A 412 3.26 -14.97 5.32
N LEU A 413 2.64 -14.37 6.32
CA LEU A 413 1.19 -14.25 6.40
C LEU A 413 0.61 -13.53 5.18
N ILE A 414 1.31 -12.53 4.63
CA ILE A 414 0.88 -11.84 3.39
C ILE A 414 0.80 -12.83 2.24
N ARG A 415 1.87 -13.59 1.99
CA ARG A 415 1.89 -14.58 0.92
C ARG A 415 0.79 -15.62 1.09
N HIS A 416 0.62 -16.13 2.31
CA HIS A 416 -0.47 -17.05 2.62
C HIS A 416 -1.84 -16.45 2.33
N CYS A 417 -2.05 -15.17 2.63
CA CYS A 417 -3.31 -14.48 2.33
C CYS A 417 -3.57 -14.29 0.83
N GLN A 418 -2.50 -14.19 0.02
CA GLN A 418 -2.56 -14.07 -1.44
C GLN A 418 -2.74 -15.43 -2.14
N GLU A 419 -2.51 -16.56 -1.45
CA GLU A 419 -2.64 -17.90 -2.04
C GLU A 419 -4.09 -18.20 -2.44
N ASP A 420 -4.28 -18.45 -3.72
CA ASP A 420 -5.56 -18.88 -4.28
C ASP A 420 -5.46 -20.33 -4.79
N HIS A 421 -5.70 -21.28 -3.91
CA HIS A 421 -5.64 -22.70 -4.22
C HIS A 421 -6.77 -23.20 -5.13
N MET A 422 -7.80 -22.38 -5.38
CA MET A 422 -9.00 -22.80 -6.12
C MET A 422 -9.29 -21.98 -7.38
N GLY A 423 -8.46 -20.98 -7.74
CA GLY A 423 -8.73 -20.09 -8.88
C GLY A 423 -10.01 -19.24 -8.71
N ASN A 424 -10.53 -19.13 -7.49
CA ASN A 424 -11.76 -18.40 -7.18
C ASN A 424 -11.54 -16.91 -6.90
N GLY A 425 -10.29 -16.44 -6.97
CA GLY A 425 -9.88 -15.04 -6.76
C GLY A 425 -10.04 -14.17 -7.99
N MET A 426 -10.75 -14.63 -9.02
CA MET A 426 -11.06 -13.79 -10.19
C MET A 426 -11.90 -12.59 -9.78
N PRO A 427 -11.53 -11.36 -10.19
CA PRO A 427 -12.34 -10.18 -9.98
C PRO A 427 -13.75 -10.42 -10.52
N GLN A 428 -14.76 -10.23 -9.68
CA GLN A 428 -16.13 -10.29 -10.14
C GLN A 428 -16.41 -9.08 -11.05
N LYS A 429 -17.27 -9.29 -12.04
CA LYS A 429 -17.64 -8.20 -12.97
C LYS A 429 -18.40 -7.12 -12.19
N SER A 430 -17.84 -5.92 -12.10
CA SER A 430 -18.50 -4.77 -11.49
C SER A 430 -19.26 -3.95 -12.56
N SER A 431 -20.33 -3.25 -12.14
CA SER A 431 -21.03 -2.31 -13.00
C SER A 431 -20.11 -1.16 -13.39
N PRO A 432 -20.04 -0.74 -14.68
CA PRO A 432 -19.23 0.39 -15.10
C PRO A 432 -19.57 1.69 -14.38
N GLU A 433 -20.84 1.92 -14.05
CA GLU A 433 -21.28 3.08 -13.29
C GLU A 433 -20.73 3.09 -11.86
N VAL A 434 -20.79 1.93 -11.18
CA VAL A 434 -20.24 1.76 -9.82
C VAL A 434 -18.73 1.86 -9.85
N GLN A 435 -18.07 1.29 -10.87
CA GLN A 435 -16.63 1.41 -11.07
C GLN A 435 -16.23 2.88 -11.21
N ALA A 436 -16.91 3.62 -12.10
CA ALA A 436 -16.67 5.03 -12.30
C ALA A 436 -16.85 5.87 -11.02
N TYR A 437 -17.79 5.51 -10.15
CA TYR A 437 -18.00 6.18 -8.88
C TYR A 437 -16.90 5.86 -7.85
N VAL A 438 -16.55 4.59 -7.72
CA VAL A 438 -15.57 4.11 -6.69
C VAL A 438 -14.13 4.47 -7.06
N ASP A 439 -13.81 4.60 -8.35
CA ASP A 439 -12.50 5.03 -8.80
C ASP A 439 -12.17 6.50 -8.45
N TYR A 440 -13.19 7.28 -8.05
CA TYR A 440 -13.06 8.71 -7.74
C TYR A 440 -13.81 9.09 -6.46
N LEU A 441 -13.26 8.70 -5.33
CA LEU A 441 -13.86 9.05 -4.04
C LEU A 441 -13.65 10.54 -3.73
N HIS A 442 -14.74 11.24 -3.35
CA HIS A 442 -14.65 12.57 -2.77
C HIS A 442 -14.48 12.46 -1.26
N VAL A 443 -13.45 13.07 -0.71
CA VAL A 443 -13.02 12.88 0.67
C VAL A 443 -12.75 14.22 1.34
N ILE A 444 -13.38 14.45 2.49
CA ILE A 444 -13.02 15.53 3.42
C ILE A 444 -11.99 14.96 4.40
N ASP A 445 -10.78 15.52 4.44
CA ASP A 445 -9.66 15.06 5.27
C ASP A 445 -9.45 15.89 6.54
N ASN A 446 -10.18 17.00 6.69
CA ASN A 446 -10.13 17.87 7.86
C ASN A 446 -11.13 17.41 8.92
N GLN A 447 -10.64 16.97 10.07
CA GLN A 447 -11.47 16.50 11.17
C GLN A 447 -12.38 17.59 11.75
N GLN A 448 -11.91 18.82 11.82
CA GLN A 448 -12.72 19.95 12.29
C GLN A 448 -13.91 20.20 11.37
N THR A 449 -13.70 20.22 10.05
CA THR A 449 -14.75 20.36 9.04
C THR A 449 -15.79 19.25 9.15
N LEU A 450 -15.34 18.00 9.34
CA LEU A 450 -16.24 16.86 9.55
C LEU A 450 -17.10 17.03 10.83
N PHE A 451 -16.51 17.50 11.92
CA PHE A 451 -17.26 17.79 13.16
C PHE A 451 -18.23 18.97 13.00
N GLU A 452 -17.84 20.01 12.31
CA GLU A 452 -18.72 21.16 12.02
C GLU A 452 -19.95 20.73 11.19
N LEU A 453 -19.74 19.88 10.16
CA LEU A 453 -20.84 19.28 9.40
C LEU A 453 -21.74 18.44 10.29
N SER A 454 -21.18 17.60 11.14
CA SER A 454 -21.93 16.80 12.09
C SER A 454 -22.81 17.64 13.02
N HIS A 455 -22.27 18.73 13.56
CA HIS A 455 -23.02 19.64 14.43
C HIS A 455 -24.08 20.45 13.70
N ARG A 456 -23.86 20.79 12.42
CA ARG A 456 -24.88 21.42 11.59
C ARG A 456 -26.06 20.48 11.32
N LEU A 457 -25.81 19.20 11.11
CA LEU A 457 -26.82 18.19 10.84
C LEU A 457 -27.69 17.88 12.10
N GLU A 458 -27.06 17.71 13.22
CA GLU A 458 -27.68 17.45 14.50
C GLU A 458 -26.98 18.32 15.58
N PRO A 459 -27.51 19.55 15.85
CA PRO A 459 -26.98 20.43 16.90
C PRO A 459 -27.05 19.76 18.27
N ARG A 460 -26.13 20.13 19.16
CA ARG A 460 -26.29 19.76 20.57
C ARG A 460 -27.50 20.51 21.16
N VAL A 461 -28.43 19.77 21.70
CA VAL A 461 -29.52 20.31 22.49
C VAL A 461 -29.00 20.69 23.86
#